data_fd2c3d5edaec606aef38e669a25ae7fe
#
_entry.id   fd2c3d5edaec606aef38e669a25ae7fe
#
_cell.length_a   1.000
_cell.length_b   1.000
_cell.length_c   1.000
_cell.angle_alpha   90.00
_cell.angle_beta   90.00
_cell.angle_gamma   90.00
#
_symmetry.space_group_name_H-M   'P 1'
#
loop_
_entity.id
_entity.type
_entity.pdbx_description
1 polymer ?
#
loop_
_entity_poly.entity_id
_entity_poly.type
_entity_poly.pdbx_seq_one_letter_code
_entity_poly.pdbx_strand_id
1 'polypeptide(L)'
;MRHLFKKSFIPLLFTGLAIIPTQAQQLIGFGDAAAKKELDLEATFDKQLQANNLRDWMKRMTAYPHQLGSAYGLNNALFLRDKLASWGFDARLDTMHVLFPTPKVRILEMTGPTKFKASLTEKPLKEDATSAQTKDVLPPYHAFSANGDVTAELVFVNYGVPDDYEELAK
;
A
#
# COMPACT_ATOMS: atom_id res chain seq x y z
N MET A 1 -26.11 71.03 -48.11
CA MET A 1 -25.65 69.63 -47.98
C MET A 1 -25.96 69.12 -46.55
N ARG A 2 -26.96 68.25 -46.48
CA ARG A 2 -27.47 67.71 -45.22
C ARG A 2 -26.74 66.40 -44.91
N HIS A 3 -25.95 66.34 -43.85
CA HIS A 3 -25.39 65.06 -43.33
C HIS A 3 -26.39 64.42 -42.39
N LEU A 4 -26.91 63.25 -42.81
CA LEU A 4 -27.70 62.33 -41.95
C LEU A 4 -26.75 61.57 -40.99
N PHE A 5 -26.91 61.78 -39.70
CA PHE A 5 -26.35 60.92 -38.69
C PHE A 5 -27.23 59.67 -38.54
N LYS A 6 -26.72 58.49 -38.95
CA LYS A 6 -27.33 57.19 -38.65
C LYS A 6 -26.97 56.79 -37.17
N LYS A 7 -27.97 56.80 -36.34
CA LYS A 7 -27.84 56.21 -34.96
C LYS A 7 -27.91 54.71 -35.12
N SER A 8 -26.76 54.03 -34.92
CA SER A 8 -26.71 52.58 -34.76
C SER A 8 -27.17 52.22 -33.35
N PHE A 9 -28.26 51.49 -33.28
CA PHE A 9 -28.79 50.89 -32.06
C PHE A 9 -28.08 49.50 -31.88
N ILE A 10 -27.20 49.36 -30.89
CA ILE A 10 -26.59 48.07 -30.54
C ILE A 10 -27.50 47.42 -29.48
N PRO A 11 -28.14 46.27 -29.78
CA PRO A 11 -28.88 45.54 -28.74
C PRO A 11 -27.90 44.90 -27.76
N LEU A 12 -27.98 45.33 -26.53
CA LEU A 12 -27.26 44.71 -25.39
C LEU A 12 -27.88 43.34 -25.12
N LEU A 13 -27.22 42.29 -25.61
CA LEU A 13 -27.62 40.90 -25.33
C LEU A 13 -27.28 40.56 -23.88
N PHE A 14 -28.29 40.59 -23.02
CA PHE A 14 -28.20 40.16 -21.64
C PHE A 14 -28.16 38.61 -21.62
N THR A 15 -26.98 38.01 -21.64
CA THR A 15 -26.79 36.57 -21.38
C THR A 15 -27.02 36.32 -19.88
N GLY A 16 -28.26 35.93 -19.57
CA GLY A 16 -28.56 35.44 -18.21
C GLY A 16 -27.72 34.19 -17.91
N LEU A 17 -26.76 34.33 -17.01
CA LEU A 17 -26.02 33.22 -16.48
C LEU A 17 -27.00 32.36 -15.62
N ALA A 18 -27.52 31.27 -16.20
CA ALA A 18 -28.30 30.30 -15.46
C ALA A 18 -27.37 29.67 -14.40
N ILE A 19 -27.56 30.08 -13.17
CA ILE A 19 -26.95 29.38 -12.02
C ILE A 19 -27.65 28.01 -11.93
N ILE A 20 -27.02 27.00 -12.53
CA ILE A 20 -27.46 25.61 -12.35
C ILE A 20 -27.14 25.29 -10.89
N PRO A 21 -28.12 25.00 -10.05
CA PRO A 21 -27.84 24.52 -8.70
C PRO A 21 -27.05 23.20 -8.86
N THR A 22 -25.79 23.20 -8.46
CA THR A 22 -25.06 21.96 -8.28
C THR A 22 -25.83 21.16 -7.23
N GLN A 23 -26.52 20.11 -7.67
CA GLN A 23 -27.11 19.16 -6.75
C GLN A 23 -25.94 18.60 -5.95
N ALA A 24 -25.94 18.89 -4.65
CA ALA A 24 -25.04 18.26 -3.71
C ALA A 24 -25.17 16.75 -3.94
N GLN A 25 -24.06 16.07 -4.11
CA GLN A 25 -24.01 14.65 -4.40
C GLN A 25 -24.80 13.93 -3.31
N GLN A 26 -25.93 13.36 -3.69
CA GLN A 26 -26.83 12.70 -2.74
C GLN A 26 -26.10 11.45 -2.21
N LEU A 27 -25.92 11.36 -0.92
CA LEU A 27 -25.24 10.23 -0.29
C LEU A 27 -26.10 8.97 -0.47
N ILE A 28 -25.58 7.99 -1.22
CA ILE A 28 -26.34 6.78 -1.54
C ILE A 28 -26.68 6.02 -0.25
N GLY A 29 -27.98 5.70 -0.06
CA GLY A 29 -28.46 4.98 1.12
C GLY A 29 -28.91 5.86 2.28
N PHE A 30 -28.80 7.18 2.16
CA PHE A 30 -29.23 8.14 3.19
C PHE A 30 -30.34 9.06 2.68
N GLY A 31 -31.35 9.34 3.50
CA GLY A 31 -32.28 10.44 3.25
C GLY A 31 -31.63 11.79 3.62
N ASP A 32 -32.14 12.92 3.09
CA ASP A 32 -31.50 14.23 3.15
C ASP A 32 -31.02 14.66 4.55
N ALA A 33 -31.85 14.48 5.58
CA ALA A 33 -31.47 14.83 6.96
C ALA A 33 -30.40 13.91 7.53
N ALA A 34 -30.42 12.62 7.18
CA ALA A 34 -29.43 11.64 7.60
C ALA A 34 -28.12 11.83 6.84
N ALA A 35 -28.18 12.16 5.54
CA ALA A 35 -27.01 12.48 4.72
C ALA A 35 -26.25 13.67 5.27
N LYS A 36 -26.94 14.74 5.68
CA LYS A 36 -26.27 15.89 6.30
C LYS A 36 -25.54 15.50 7.59
N LYS A 37 -26.18 14.72 8.45
CA LYS A 37 -25.57 14.25 9.71
C LYS A 37 -24.34 13.38 9.45
N GLU A 38 -24.40 12.50 8.45
CA GLU A 38 -23.29 11.64 8.06
C GLU A 38 -22.09 12.46 7.55
N LEU A 39 -22.35 13.42 6.65
CA LEU A 39 -21.30 14.31 6.13
C LEU A 39 -20.65 15.16 7.24
N ASP A 40 -21.42 15.63 8.22
CA ASP A 40 -20.88 16.34 9.37
C ASP A 40 -20.00 15.43 10.25
N LEU A 41 -20.37 14.14 10.37
CA LEU A 41 -19.59 13.12 11.09
C LEU A 41 -18.29 12.78 10.34
N GLU A 42 -18.36 12.54 9.03
CA GLU A 42 -17.19 12.31 8.16
C GLU A 42 -16.23 13.49 8.23
N ALA A 43 -16.74 14.72 8.09
CA ALA A 43 -15.91 15.92 8.20
C ALA A 43 -15.25 16.08 9.59
N THR A 44 -15.88 15.58 10.63
CA THR A 44 -15.31 15.57 11.98
C THR A 44 -14.22 14.52 12.09
N PHE A 45 -14.42 13.34 11.51
CA PHE A 45 -13.42 12.29 11.44
C PHE A 45 -12.19 12.76 10.67
N ASP A 46 -12.37 13.33 9.47
CA ASP A 46 -11.27 13.81 8.62
C ASP A 46 -10.38 14.83 9.34
N LYS A 47 -10.98 15.72 10.14
CA LYS A 47 -10.21 16.71 10.93
C LYS A 47 -9.35 16.08 12.03
N GLN A 48 -9.67 14.86 12.45
CA GLN A 48 -8.89 14.13 13.45
C GLN A 48 -7.73 13.33 12.86
N LEU A 49 -7.70 13.16 11.53
CA LEU A 49 -6.59 12.49 10.86
C LEU A 49 -5.32 13.34 10.95
N GLN A 50 -4.31 12.78 11.60
CA GLN A 50 -3.03 13.44 11.82
C GLN A 50 -1.94 12.72 11.03
N ALA A 51 -1.52 13.29 9.92
CA ALA A 51 -0.49 12.71 9.04
C ALA A 51 0.82 12.39 9.79
N ASN A 52 1.19 13.22 10.75
CA ASN A 52 2.39 12.99 11.57
C ASN A 52 2.26 11.75 12.45
N ASN A 53 1.10 11.55 13.09
CA ASN A 53 0.84 10.35 13.89
C ASN A 53 0.98 9.09 13.04
N LEU A 54 0.37 9.08 11.84
CA LEU A 54 0.45 7.94 10.91
C LEU A 54 1.89 7.65 10.50
N ARG A 55 2.65 8.70 10.19
CA ARG A 55 4.08 8.59 9.84
C ARG A 55 4.90 8.01 10.99
N ASP A 56 4.70 8.51 12.20
CA ASP A 56 5.46 8.07 13.38
C ASP A 56 5.13 6.63 13.75
N TRP A 57 3.86 6.24 13.68
CA TRP A 57 3.45 4.85 13.92
C TRP A 57 3.99 3.91 12.85
N MET A 58 3.93 4.30 11.58
CA MET A 58 4.51 3.52 10.47
C MET A 58 6.02 3.34 10.71
N LYS A 59 6.76 4.44 10.92
CA LYS A 59 8.20 4.43 11.18
C LYS A 59 8.56 3.53 12.36
N ARG A 60 7.77 3.59 13.45
CA ARG A 60 7.96 2.71 14.60
C ARG A 60 7.72 1.25 14.26
N MET A 61 6.59 0.93 13.64
CA MET A 61 6.21 -0.46 13.38
C MET A 61 7.09 -1.15 12.33
N THR A 62 7.72 -0.39 11.46
CA THR A 62 8.62 -0.91 10.41
C THR A 62 10.10 -0.81 10.75
N ALA A 63 10.46 -0.29 11.95
CA ALA A 63 11.85 -0.04 12.31
C ALA A 63 12.73 -1.30 12.41
N TYR A 64 12.12 -2.46 12.64
CA TYR A 64 12.82 -3.74 12.73
C TYR A 64 12.05 -4.85 12.02
N PRO A 65 12.71 -5.95 11.63
CA PRO A 65 12.05 -7.13 11.12
C PRO A 65 10.97 -7.63 12.09
N HIS A 66 9.78 -7.85 11.59
CA HIS A 66 8.61 -8.20 12.40
C HIS A 66 7.79 -9.35 11.81
N GLN A 67 8.51 -10.33 11.24
CA GLN A 67 7.90 -11.54 10.73
C GLN A 67 7.16 -12.32 11.83
N LEU A 68 6.36 -13.27 11.41
CA LEU A 68 5.60 -14.14 12.29
C LEU A 68 6.49 -14.77 13.37
N GLY A 69 6.09 -14.67 14.64
CA GLY A 69 6.80 -15.21 15.80
C GLY A 69 8.03 -14.40 16.23
N SER A 70 8.36 -13.29 15.58
CA SER A 70 9.48 -12.45 16.00
C SER A 70 9.17 -11.64 17.26
N ALA A 71 10.21 -11.32 18.03
CA ALA A 71 10.08 -10.47 19.22
C ALA A 71 9.54 -9.08 18.88
N TYR A 72 9.94 -8.52 17.72
CA TYR A 72 9.45 -7.20 17.30
C TYR A 72 8.01 -7.26 16.81
N GLY A 73 7.57 -8.36 16.19
CA GLY A 73 6.18 -8.61 15.87
C GLY A 73 5.28 -8.57 17.11
N LEU A 74 5.70 -9.25 18.20
CA LEU A 74 5.00 -9.17 19.48
C LEU A 74 4.99 -7.74 20.05
N ASN A 75 6.12 -7.03 19.98
CA ASN A 75 6.22 -5.65 20.44
C ASN A 75 5.25 -4.73 19.68
N ASN A 76 5.10 -4.92 18.37
CA ASN A 76 4.12 -4.18 17.58
C ASN A 76 2.68 -4.50 17.97
N ALA A 77 2.36 -5.77 18.22
CA ALA A 77 1.04 -6.17 18.68
C ALA A 77 0.69 -5.56 20.06
N LEU A 78 1.64 -5.55 20.99
CA LEU A 78 1.49 -4.89 22.29
C LEU A 78 1.26 -3.37 22.14
N PHE A 79 2.03 -2.72 21.28
CA PHE A 79 1.86 -1.30 21.00
C PHE A 79 0.48 -0.99 20.45
N LEU A 80 -0.02 -1.77 19.49
CA LEU A 80 -1.36 -1.56 18.91
C LEU A 80 -2.45 -1.77 19.96
N ARG A 81 -2.34 -2.83 20.78
CA ARG A 81 -3.26 -3.07 21.91
C ARG A 81 -3.30 -1.86 22.85
N ASP A 82 -2.15 -1.38 23.25
CA ASP A 82 -2.06 -0.27 24.22
C ASP A 82 -2.58 1.05 23.62
N LYS A 83 -2.37 1.26 22.32
CA LYS A 83 -2.96 2.40 21.59
C LYS A 83 -4.48 2.32 21.57
N LEU A 84 -5.03 1.19 21.19
CA LEU A 84 -6.48 0.99 21.19
C LEU A 84 -7.07 1.15 22.58
N ALA A 85 -6.45 0.59 23.60
CA ALA A 85 -6.84 0.76 24.99
C ALA A 85 -6.81 2.24 25.43
N SER A 86 -5.82 3.02 24.98
CA SER A 86 -5.72 4.45 25.28
C SER A 86 -6.86 5.28 24.66
N TRP A 87 -7.53 4.74 23.64
CA TRP A 87 -8.71 5.35 23.00
C TRP A 87 -10.03 4.82 23.54
N GLY A 88 -9.99 3.98 24.60
CA GLY A 88 -11.17 3.47 25.28
C GLY A 88 -11.70 2.15 24.75
N PHE A 89 -10.99 1.48 23.84
CA PHE A 89 -11.37 0.14 23.38
C PHE A 89 -10.95 -0.93 24.40
N ASP A 90 -11.79 -1.96 24.58
CA ASP A 90 -11.42 -3.20 25.27
C ASP A 90 -10.56 -4.06 24.33
N ALA A 91 -9.26 -3.77 24.29
CA ALA A 91 -8.31 -4.39 23.37
C ALA A 91 -7.50 -5.50 24.08
N ARG A 92 -7.46 -6.68 23.47
CA ARG A 92 -6.70 -7.84 23.96
C ARG A 92 -5.92 -8.52 22.84
N LEU A 93 -4.92 -9.28 23.19
CA LEU A 93 -4.16 -10.10 22.24
C LEU A 93 -4.60 -11.57 22.39
N ASP A 94 -4.93 -12.18 21.25
CA ASP A 94 -5.08 -13.62 21.16
C ASP A 94 -3.81 -14.22 20.54
N THR A 95 -3.23 -15.22 21.21
CA THR A 95 -2.03 -15.91 20.74
C THR A 95 -2.41 -17.26 20.16
N MET A 96 -2.01 -17.49 18.91
CA MET A 96 -2.24 -18.75 18.22
C MET A 96 -0.91 -19.39 17.82
N HIS A 97 -0.82 -20.70 17.95
CA HIS A 97 0.30 -21.48 17.44
C HIS A 97 -0.02 -21.95 16.01
N VAL A 98 0.82 -21.61 15.09
CA VAL A 98 0.65 -21.96 13.66
C VAL A 98 1.88 -22.66 13.12
N LEU A 99 1.69 -23.58 12.18
CA LEU A 99 2.77 -24.15 11.40
C LEU A 99 3.17 -23.16 10.31
N PHE A 100 4.41 -22.71 10.36
CA PHE A 100 4.95 -21.77 9.41
C PHE A 100 6.20 -22.34 8.73
N PRO A 101 6.22 -22.49 7.39
CA PRO A 101 7.35 -23.08 6.69
C PRO A 101 8.55 -22.14 6.71
N THR A 102 9.69 -22.64 7.17
CA THR A 102 10.97 -21.95 7.11
C THR A 102 12.02 -22.84 6.46
N PRO A 103 12.96 -22.27 5.67
CA PRO A 103 13.95 -23.07 4.99
C PRO A 103 15.03 -23.56 5.97
N LYS A 104 15.40 -24.82 5.86
CA LYS A 104 16.55 -25.39 6.57
C LYS A 104 17.85 -25.21 5.78
N VAL A 105 17.80 -25.45 4.49
CA VAL A 105 18.91 -25.30 3.55
C VAL A 105 18.41 -24.56 2.32
N ARG A 106 19.21 -23.61 1.83
CA ARG A 106 18.95 -22.85 0.60
C ARG A 106 20.25 -22.70 -0.14
N ILE A 107 20.30 -23.20 -1.34
CA ILE A 107 21.47 -23.08 -2.21
C ILE A 107 20.97 -22.70 -3.59
N LEU A 108 21.61 -21.69 -4.18
CA LEU A 108 21.41 -21.31 -5.56
C LEU A 108 22.78 -21.11 -6.18
N GLU A 109 23.12 -21.97 -7.13
CA GLU A 109 24.43 -21.99 -7.78
C GLU A 109 24.27 -22.12 -9.29
N MET A 110 25.08 -21.40 -10.05
CA MET A 110 25.26 -21.65 -11.47
C MET A 110 26.46 -22.57 -11.65
N THR A 111 26.25 -23.74 -12.24
CA THR A 111 27.29 -24.77 -12.43
C THR A 111 28.06 -24.62 -13.75
N GLY A 112 27.45 -23.96 -14.72
CA GLY A 112 28.00 -23.65 -16.04
C GLY A 112 27.26 -22.49 -16.71
N PRO A 113 27.85 -21.81 -17.70
CA PRO A 113 29.24 -21.95 -18.21
C PRO A 113 30.28 -21.43 -17.23
N THR A 114 29.91 -20.59 -16.29
CA THR A 114 30.80 -20.07 -15.24
C THR A 114 30.23 -20.46 -13.87
N LYS A 115 31.09 -20.99 -12.99
CA LYS A 115 30.67 -21.32 -11.63
C LYS A 115 30.40 -20.05 -10.85
N PHE A 116 29.19 -19.96 -10.26
CA PHE A 116 28.79 -18.83 -9.43
C PHE A 116 27.86 -19.31 -8.32
N LYS A 117 28.07 -18.84 -7.10
CA LYS A 117 27.20 -19.10 -5.94
C LYS A 117 26.54 -17.81 -5.49
N ALA A 118 25.22 -17.80 -5.50
CA ALA A 118 24.45 -16.65 -5.03
C ALA A 118 24.58 -16.50 -3.52
N SER A 119 24.77 -15.29 -3.03
CA SER A 119 24.87 -15.00 -1.60
C SER A 119 23.55 -15.20 -0.84
N LEU A 120 22.43 -15.11 -1.54
CA LEU A 120 21.07 -15.14 -0.95
C LEU A 120 20.89 -14.15 0.21
N THR A 121 21.59 -13.02 0.13
CA THR A 121 21.51 -11.92 1.10
C THR A 121 21.17 -10.65 0.34
N GLU A 122 20.18 -9.93 0.83
CA GLU A 122 19.78 -8.65 0.27
C GLU A 122 20.85 -7.59 0.54
N LYS A 123 21.09 -6.73 -0.44
CA LYS A 123 22.03 -5.62 -0.28
C LYS A 123 21.35 -4.48 0.48
N PRO A 124 22.02 -3.87 1.48
CA PRO A 124 21.46 -2.71 2.15
C PRO A 124 21.31 -1.52 1.20
N LEU A 125 20.26 -0.76 1.39
CA LEU A 125 19.98 0.49 0.69
C LEU A 125 20.60 1.66 1.45
N LYS A 126 21.25 2.58 0.74
CA LYS A 126 21.87 3.76 1.36
C LYS A 126 20.84 4.71 1.96
N GLU A 127 19.67 4.75 1.37
CA GLU A 127 18.55 5.62 1.74
C GLU A 127 17.79 5.10 2.98
N ASP A 128 17.97 3.83 3.33
CA ASP A 128 17.28 3.19 4.43
C ASP A 128 18.27 2.41 5.32
N ALA A 129 18.63 3.01 6.44
CA ALA A 129 19.53 2.39 7.42
C ALA A 129 18.94 1.10 8.04
N THR A 130 17.61 0.91 8.00
CA THR A 130 16.97 -0.31 8.53
C THR A 130 17.18 -1.51 7.61
N SER A 131 17.45 -1.29 6.33
CA SER A 131 17.72 -2.34 5.34
C SER A 131 19.02 -3.12 5.62
N ALA A 132 19.93 -2.56 6.43
CA ALA A 132 21.16 -3.22 6.87
C ALA A 132 20.97 -4.22 8.02
N GLN A 133 19.76 -4.33 8.56
CA GLN A 133 19.48 -5.24 9.67
C GLN A 133 19.39 -6.68 9.16
N THR A 134 20.31 -7.52 9.62
CA THR A 134 20.38 -8.94 9.24
C THR A 134 20.04 -9.89 10.40
N LYS A 135 19.89 -9.34 11.61
CA LYS A 135 19.55 -10.11 12.79
C LYS A 135 18.04 -10.32 12.87
N ASP A 136 17.63 -11.54 13.20
CA ASP A 136 16.23 -11.94 13.38
C ASP A 136 15.35 -11.73 12.12
N VAL A 137 15.97 -11.79 10.94
CA VAL A 137 15.32 -11.70 9.64
C VAL A 137 15.06 -13.10 9.10
N LEU A 138 13.88 -13.32 8.50
CA LEU A 138 13.69 -14.51 7.69
C LEU A 138 14.59 -14.43 6.45
N PRO A 139 15.32 -15.51 6.15
CA PRO A 139 16.13 -15.52 4.95
C PRO A 139 15.25 -15.50 3.68
N PRO A 140 15.73 -14.97 2.54
CA PRO A 140 15.02 -15.07 1.28
C PRO A 140 14.73 -16.53 0.92
N TYR A 141 13.47 -16.88 0.68
CA TYR A 141 13.02 -18.21 0.27
C TYR A 141 11.63 -18.11 -0.34
N HIS A 142 11.21 -19.15 -1.00
CA HIS A 142 9.85 -19.25 -1.54
C HIS A 142 8.98 -20.04 -0.55
N ALA A 143 8.09 -19.34 0.15
CA ALA A 143 7.20 -19.94 1.12
C ALA A 143 6.25 -20.96 0.44
N PHE A 144 5.99 -22.08 1.13
CA PHE A 144 5.12 -23.16 0.65
C PHE A 144 5.60 -23.87 -0.64
N SER A 145 6.84 -23.65 -1.05
CA SER A 145 7.44 -24.44 -2.15
C SER A 145 7.78 -25.87 -1.68
N ALA A 146 7.92 -26.77 -2.64
CA ALA A 146 8.37 -28.13 -2.39
C ALA A 146 9.85 -28.16 -1.97
N ASN A 147 10.25 -29.17 -1.20
CA ASN A 147 11.65 -29.49 -1.02
C ASN A 147 12.20 -30.10 -2.29
N GLY A 148 13.43 -29.80 -2.65
CA GLY A 148 14.07 -30.35 -3.84
C GLY A 148 15.56 -30.07 -3.88
N ASP A 149 16.26 -30.84 -4.71
CA ASP A 149 17.61 -30.61 -5.16
C ASP A 149 17.60 -30.86 -6.67
N VAL A 150 17.69 -29.78 -7.44
CA VAL A 150 17.49 -29.79 -8.90
C VAL A 150 18.62 -29.05 -9.58
N THR A 151 19.18 -29.67 -10.61
CA THR A 151 20.08 -29.02 -11.56
C THR A 151 19.41 -29.02 -12.94
N ALA A 152 19.16 -27.84 -13.50
CA ALA A 152 18.49 -27.66 -14.78
C ALA A 152 18.96 -26.40 -15.49
N GLU A 153 18.59 -26.24 -16.73
CA GLU A 153 18.80 -25.00 -17.48
C GLU A 153 17.94 -23.88 -16.88
N LEU A 154 18.51 -22.66 -16.83
CA LEU A 154 17.80 -21.48 -16.40
C LEU A 154 17.14 -20.82 -17.60
N VAL A 155 15.84 -20.65 -17.54
CA VAL A 155 15.03 -19.96 -18.56
C VAL A 155 14.39 -18.73 -17.96
N PHE A 156 14.51 -17.60 -18.65
CA PHE A 156 13.85 -16.35 -18.25
C PHE A 156 12.42 -16.33 -18.81
N VAL A 157 11.44 -16.18 -17.95
CA VAL A 157 10.00 -16.19 -18.27
C VAL A 157 9.32 -14.89 -17.81
N ASN A 158 10.00 -13.76 -17.89
CA ASN A 158 9.49 -12.44 -17.53
C ASN A 158 8.65 -12.47 -16.21
N TYR A 159 7.33 -12.25 -16.27
CA TYR A 159 6.43 -12.32 -15.11
C TYR A 159 5.81 -13.71 -14.87
N GLY A 160 6.02 -14.65 -15.79
CA GLY A 160 5.44 -16.00 -15.69
C GLY A 160 3.93 -16.06 -15.88
N VAL A 161 3.35 -15.09 -16.58
CA VAL A 161 1.95 -15.12 -17.01
C VAL A 161 1.78 -15.98 -18.28
N PRO A 162 0.58 -16.45 -18.62
CA PRO A 162 0.37 -17.31 -19.78
C PRO A 162 1.02 -16.79 -21.06
N ASP A 163 0.89 -15.52 -21.37
CA ASP A 163 1.46 -14.89 -22.59
C ASP A 163 2.99 -14.99 -22.64
N ASP A 164 3.68 -14.94 -21.50
CA ASP A 164 5.12 -15.09 -21.41
C ASP A 164 5.57 -16.51 -21.81
N TYR A 165 4.77 -17.52 -21.44
CA TYR A 165 5.03 -18.91 -21.86
C TYR A 165 4.72 -19.15 -23.35
N GLU A 166 3.71 -18.49 -23.89
CA GLU A 166 3.41 -18.54 -25.32
C GLU A 166 4.53 -17.89 -26.14
N GLU A 167 5.11 -16.79 -25.66
CA GLU A 167 6.24 -16.14 -26.29
C GLU A 167 7.50 -17.03 -26.25
N LEU A 168 7.74 -17.70 -25.13
CA LEU A 168 8.88 -18.60 -24.96
C LEU A 168 8.80 -19.84 -25.88
N ALA A 169 7.59 -20.27 -26.26
CA ALA A 169 7.35 -21.42 -27.10
C ALA A 169 7.57 -21.16 -28.60
N LYS A 170 7.79 -19.91 -29.03
CA LYS A 170 8.07 -19.51 -30.42
C LYS A 170 9.52 -19.70 -30.78
#